data_8ad7611cdab3a21aa8f894debd440a75
#
_entry.id   8ad7611cdab3a21aa8f894debd440a75
#
_cell.length_a   1.000
_cell.length_b   1.000
_cell.length_c   1.000
_cell.angle_alpha   90.00
_cell.angle_beta   90.00
_cell.angle_gamma   90.00
#
_symmetry.space_group_name_H-M   'P 1'
#
loop_
_entity.id
_entity.type
_entity.pdbx_description
1 polymer ?
#
loop_
_entity_poly.entity_id
_entity_poly.type
_entity_poly.pdbx_seq_one_letter_code
_entity_poly.pdbx_strand_id
1 'polypeptide(L)'
;MKQKGFTLIELLVVLAIIGILTSFLLANLVGAKARARDAERKSDLRQIQAALELYRADQSSYPAQPLPNCGSSLPAPSGGTIYMQKIPCDPLNSGQNVYTYIQTGGGTGYTLIACLENVNDSQKDTVNDAAQCSGTSNWSYTLTNP
;
A
#
# COMPACT_ATOMS: atom_id res chain seq x y z
N MET A 1 -31.37 -40.90 31.80
CA MET A 1 -30.08 -40.45 31.24
C MET A 1 -29.49 -39.43 32.22
N LYS A 2 -28.32 -39.70 32.85
CA LYS A 2 -27.64 -38.72 33.73
C LYS A 2 -26.97 -37.68 32.87
N GLN A 3 -27.43 -36.45 32.85
CA GLN A 3 -26.74 -35.30 32.24
C GLN A 3 -25.49 -35.00 33.09
N LYS A 4 -24.31 -35.16 32.51
CA LYS A 4 -23.05 -34.74 33.14
C LYS A 4 -22.97 -33.21 33.00
N GLY A 5 -23.07 -32.49 34.07
CA GLY A 5 -22.83 -31.06 34.10
C GLY A 5 -21.34 -30.74 33.95
N PHE A 6 -21.01 -29.59 33.37
CA PHE A 6 -19.64 -29.04 33.29
C PHE A 6 -19.12 -28.64 34.66
N THR A 7 -17.90 -29.00 34.99
CA THR A 7 -17.29 -28.57 36.27
C THR A 7 -16.69 -27.17 36.12
N LEU A 8 -16.67 -26.43 37.23
CA LEU A 8 -16.11 -25.08 37.30
C LEU A 8 -14.60 -25.06 36.89
N ILE A 9 -13.89 -26.12 37.27
CA ILE A 9 -12.47 -26.27 36.94
C ILE A 9 -12.22 -26.49 35.44
N GLU A 10 -13.06 -27.27 34.75
CA GLU A 10 -12.97 -27.47 33.31
C GLU A 10 -13.15 -26.15 32.55
N LEU A 11 -14.10 -25.31 32.98
CA LEU A 11 -14.31 -24.00 32.39
C LEU A 11 -13.09 -23.07 32.63
N LEU A 12 -12.54 -23.10 33.86
CA LEU A 12 -11.43 -22.25 34.24
C LEU A 12 -10.15 -22.59 33.45
N VAL A 13 -9.87 -23.89 33.27
CA VAL A 13 -8.71 -24.35 32.47
C VAL A 13 -8.85 -23.97 31.00
N VAL A 14 -10.04 -24.10 30.42
CA VAL A 14 -10.27 -23.69 29.01
C VAL A 14 -10.07 -22.20 28.83
N LEU A 15 -10.58 -21.37 29.73
CA LEU A 15 -10.39 -19.91 29.67
C LEU A 15 -8.91 -19.53 29.82
N ALA A 16 -8.17 -20.22 30.69
CA ALA A 16 -6.73 -19.99 30.85
C ALA A 16 -5.95 -20.31 29.56
N ILE A 17 -6.25 -21.45 28.92
CA ILE A 17 -5.61 -21.85 27.65
C ILE A 17 -5.93 -20.85 26.54
N ILE A 18 -7.20 -20.44 26.38
CA ILE A 18 -7.62 -19.46 25.38
C ILE A 18 -6.91 -18.13 25.63
N GLY A 19 -6.80 -17.68 26.88
CA GLY A 19 -6.11 -16.44 27.25
C GLY A 19 -4.64 -16.44 26.83
N ILE A 20 -3.91 -17.54 27.05
CA ILE A 20 -2.52 -17.71 26.65
C ILE A 20 -2.39 -17.69 25.13
N LEU A 21 -3.22 -18.46 24.41
CA LEU A 21 -3.19 -18.53 22.95
C LEU A 21 -3.52 -17.18 22.30
N THR A 22 -4.50 -16.46 22.84
CA THR A 22 -4.90 -15.13 22.33
C THR A 22 -3.77 -14.13 22.48
N SER A 23 -3.03 -14.14 23.60
CA SER A 23 -1.89 -13.26 23.83
C SER A 23 -0.78 -13.44 22.77
N PHE A 24 -0.51 -14.67 22.38
CA PHE A 24 0.46 -14.99 21.33
C PHE A 24 0.02 -14.51 19.94
N LEU A 25 -1.27 -14.61 19.62
CA LEU A 25 -1.81 -14.18 18.34
C LEU A 25 -1.75 -12.67 18.17
N LEU A 26 -2.08 -11.91 19.22
CA LEU A 26 -2.11 -10.43 19.16
C LEU A 26 -0.74 -9.81 18.84
N ALA A 27 0.35 -10.38 19.37
CA ALA A 27 1.70 -9.88 19.13
C ALA A 27 2.12 -9.94 17.64
N ASN A 28 1.62 -10.93 16.90
CA ASN A 28 1.96 -11.13 15.49
C ASN A 28 1.06 -10.36 14.51
N LEU A 29 -0.13 -9.94 14.94
CA LEU A 29 -1.12 -9.29 14.06
C LEU A 29 -0.67 -7.92 13.55
N VAL A 30 0.07 -7.15 14.34
CA VAL A 30 0.52 -5.79 13.98
C VAL A 30 1.46 -5.87 12.77
N GLY A 31 2.46 -6.75 12.82
CA GLY A 31 3.39 -6.94 11.72
C GLY A 31 2.73 -7.54 10.46
N ALA A 32 1.74 -8.42 10.63
CA ALA A 32 0.99 -8.98 9.52
C ALA A 32 0.14 -7.91 8.79
N LYS A 33 -0.51 -7.03 9.55
CA LYS A 33 -1.27 -5.90 8.98
C LYS A 33 -0.38 -4.93 8.21
N ALA A 34 0.80 -4.59 8.73
CA ALA A 34 1.76 -3.72 8.03
C ALA A 34 2.19 -4.35 6.68
N ARG A 35 2.54 -5.63 6.68
CA ARG A 35 2.89 -6.34 5.43
C ARG A 35 1.73 -6.43 4.44
N ALA A 36 0.50 -6.58 4.92
CA ALA A 36 -0.69 -6.59 4.05
C ALA A 36 -0.87 -5.23 3.36
N ARG A 37 -0.75 -4.12 4.11
CA ARG A 37 -0.80 -2.77 3.51
C ARG A 37 0.36 -2.52 2.54
N ASP A 38 1.56 -3.02 2.83
CA ASP A 38 2.70 -2.89 1.91
C ASP A 38 2.48 -3.68 0.62
N ALA A 39 1.85 -4.85 0.69
CA ALA A 39 1.46 -5.60 -0.50
C ALA A 39 0.41 -4.84 -1.32
N GLU A 40 -0.56 -4.19 -0.68
CA GLU A 40 -1.55 -3.33 -1.30
C GLU A 40 -0.87 -2.14 -2.00
N ARG A 41 0.02 -1.40 -1.32
CA ARG A 41 0.81 -0.29 -1.90
C ARG A 41 1.54 -0.70 -3.17
N LYS A 42 2.23 -1.84 -3.13
CA LYS A 42 2.95 -2.37 -4.30
C LYS A 42 2.02 -2.74 -5.45
N SER A 43 0.85 -3.28 -5.15
CA SER A 43 -0.18 -3.57 -6.15
C SER A 43 -0.74 -2.29 -6.76
N ASP A 44 -1.04 -1.30 -5.93
CA ASP A 44 -1.59 -0.01 -6.35
C ASP A 44 -0.63 0.75 -7.28
N LEU A 45 0.64 0.82 -6.92
CA LEU A 45 1.64 1.47 -7.78
C LEU A 45 1.75 0.79 -9.14
N ARG A 46 1.64 -0.55 -9.22
CA ARG A 46 1.63 -1.27 -10.50
C ARG A 46 0.37 -1.00 -11.31
N GLN A 47 -0.78 -0.82 -10.67
CA GLN A 47 -2.02 -0.43 -11.35
C GLN A 47 -1.90 0.99 -11.92
N ILE A 48 -1.36 1.94 -11.13
CA ILE A 48 -1.08 3.29 -11.61
C ILE A 48 -0.09 3.25 -12.78
N GLN A 49 1.00 2.48 -12.66
CA GLN A 49 1.97 2.28 -13.73
C GLN A 49 1.30 1.82 -15.03
N ALA A 50 0.46 0.79 -14.97
CA ALA A 50 -0.25 0.29 -16.14
C ALA A 50 -1.15 1.37 -16.79
N ALA A 51 -1.84 2.18 -15.99
CA ALA A 51 -2.66 3.28 -16.48
C ALA A 51 -1.82 4.40 -17.12
N LEU A 52 -0.63 4.69 -16.57
CA LEU A 52 0.31 5.67 -17.12
C LEU A 52 0.88 5.21 -18.47
N GLU A 53 1.16 3.92 -18.63
CA GLU A 53 1.61 3.36 -19.91
C GLU A 53 0.52 3.46 -20.99
N LEU A 54 -0.74 3.16 -20.63
CA LEU A 54 -1.87 3.36 -21.55
C LEU A 54 -2.05 4.85 -21.92
N TYR A 55 -1.93 5.74 -20.94
CA TYR A 55 -1.99 7.18 -21.17
C TYR A 55 -0.88 7.60 -22.17
N ARG A 56 0.36 7.19 -21.95
CA ARG A 56 1.49 7.51 -22.83
C ARG A 56 1.31 6.95 -24.23
N ALA A 57 0.77 5.75 -24.37
CA ALA A 57 0.52 5.13 -25.68
C ALA A 57 -0.39 5.98 -26.57
N ASP A 58 -1.40 6.64 -25.96
CA ASP A 58 -2.34 7.48 -26.68
C ASP A 58 -1.89 8.95 -26.78
N GLN A 59 -1.26 9.49 -25.72
CA GLN A 59 -0.93 10.92 -25.60
C GLN A 59 0.53 11.23 -25.98
N SER A 60 1.38 10.20 -26.26
CA SER A 60 2.81 10.31 -26.56
C SER A 60 3.66 10.91 -25.43
N SER A 61 3.11 11.14 -24.27
CA SER A 61 3.78 11.67 -23.07
C SER A 61 3.06 11.20 -21.81
N TYR A 62 3.76 11.18 -20.68
CA TYR A 62 3.12 10.93 -19.39
C TYR A 62 2.38 12.18 -18.90
N PRO A 63 1.37 12.01 -18.02
CA PRO A 63 0.60 13.14 -17.48
C PRO A 63 1.49 14.17 -16.80
N ALA A 64 1.12 15.44 -16.90
CA ALA A 64 1.76 16.48 -16.09
C ALA A 64 1.51 16.24 -14.60
N GLN A 65 2.49 16.63 -13.77
CA GLN A 65 2.32 16.57 -12.32
C GLN A 65 1.60 17.84 -11.80
N PRO A 66 0.83 17.69 -10.70
CA PRO A 66 0.54 16.46 -9.99
C PRO A 66 -0.49 15.59 -10.73
N LEU A 67 -0.48 14.28 -10.44
CA LEU A 67 -1.63 13.45 -10.83
C LEU A 67 -2.90 13.93 -10.10
N PRO A 68 -4.09 13.62 -10.65
CA PRO A 68 -5.33 13.85 -9.92
C PRO A 68 -5.29 13.18 -8.55
N ASN A 69 -6.02 13.74 -7.59
CA ASN A 69 -6.07 13.21 -6.23
C ASN A 69 -6.50 11.74 -6.21
N CYS A 70 -6.01 11.00 -5.23
CA CYS A 70 -6.48 9.63 -5.01
C CYS A 70 -8.02 9.61 -4.86
N GLY A 71 -8.65 8.58 -5.37
CA GLY A 71 -10.10 8.48 -5.44
C GLY A 71 -10.71 9.10 -6.71
N SER A 72 -9.98 9.96 -7.43
CA SER A 72 -10.39 10.55 -8.71
C SER A 72 -9.98 9.69 -9.90
N SER A 73 -10.53 9.96 -11.07
CA SER A 73 -10.13 9.32 -12.32
C SER A 73 -8.89 9.96 -12.93
N LEU A 74 -8.19 9.22 -13.78
CA LEU A 74 -7.13 9.72 -14.67
C LEU A 74 -7.70 9.88 -16.09
N PRO A 75 -8.16 11.07 -16.49
CA PRO A 75 -8.70 11.33 -17.82
C PRO A 75 -7.58 11.72 -18.80
N ALA A 76 -7.90 11.65 -20.11
CA ALA A 76 -7.12 12.31 -21.14
C ALA A 76 -7.18 13.84 -21.00
N PRO A 77 -6.16 14.61 -21.45
CA PRO A 77 -6.15 16.08 -21.38
C PRO A 77 -7.32 16.73 -22.16
N SER A 78 -7.70 16.12 -23.26
CA SER A 78 -8.83 16.57 -24.09
C SER A 78 -10.19 16.10 -23.60
N GLY A 79 -10.25 15.32 -22.52
CA GLY A 79 -11.45 14.63 -22.07
C GLY A 79 -11.77 13.37 -22.90
N GLY A 80 -12.81 12.65 -22.53
CA GLY A 80 -13.31 11.47 -23.25
C GLY A 80 -12.72 10.16 -22.73
N THR A 81 -11.47 9.87 -23.00
CA THR A 81 -10.85 8.62 -22.53
C THR A 81 -10.47 8.71 -21.05
N ILE A 82 -10.81 7.69 -20.28
CA ILE A 82 -10.41 7.54 -18.88
C ILE A 82 -9.48 6.34 -18.78
N TYR A 83 -8.23 6.57 -18.42
CA TYR A 83 -7.19 5.52 -18.33
C TYR A 83 -7.24 4.77 -17.01
N MET A 84 -7.73 5.42 -15.96
CA MET A 84 -8.00 4.81 -14.66
C MET A 84 -9.25 5.45 -14.07
N GLN A 85 -10.24 4.64 -13.72
CA GLN A 85 -11.51 5.13 -13.17
C GLN A 85 -11.34 5.73 -11.77
N LYS A 86 -10.45 5.15 -11.00
CA LYS A 86 -10.17 5.57 -9.63
C LYS A 86 -8.71 5.33 -9.29
N ILE A 87 -7.96 6.41 -9.08
CA ILE A 87 -6.59 6.34 -8.58
C ILE A 87 -6.64 5.80 -7.14
N PRO A 88 -5.93 4.72 -6.81
CA PRO A 88 -5.93 4.17 -5.47
C PRO A 88 -5.35 5.16 -4.46
N CYS A 89 -5.82 5.09 -3.23
CA CYS A 89 -5.28 5.81 -2.09
C CYS A 89 -4.43 4.88 -1.24
N ASP A 90 -3.37 5.40 -0.63
CA ASP A 90 -2.65 4.63 0.39
C ASP A 90 -3.63 4.15 1.48
N PRO A 91 -3.49 2.92 2.00
CA PRO A 91 -4.39 2.38 3.03
C PRO A 91 -4.51 3.24 4.30
N LEU A 92 -3.49 4.01 4.64
CA LEU A 92 -3.50 4.96 5.76
C LEU A 92 -3.85 6.37 5.31
N ASN A 93 -3.48 6.75 4.10
CA ASN A 93 -3.74 8.04 3.45
C ASN A 93 -3.54 9.25 4.37
N SER A 94 -2.42 9.29 5.08
CA SER A 94 -2.09 10.34 6.05
C SER A 94 -0.60 10.57 6.18
N GLY A 95 -0.19 11.82 6.35
CA GLY A 95 1.22 12.20 6.50
C GLY A 95 2.06 11.79 5.29
N GLN A 96 3.10 10.99 5.50
CA GLN A 96 3.94 10.43 4.43
C GLN A 96 3.35 9.19 3.74
N ASN A 97 2.23 8.66 4.24
CA ASN A 97 1.55 7.52 3.64
C ASN A 97 0.60 8.00 2.52
N VAL A 98 1.20 8.48 1.44
CA VAL A 98 0.53 8.90 0.20
C VAL A 98 1.40 8.45 -0.98
N TYR A 99 0.77 8.21 -2.12
CA TYR A 99 1.53 7.91 -3.33
C TYR A 99 2.01 9.20 -3.98
N THR A 100 3.30 9.25 -4.27
CA THR A 100 3.92 10.40 -4.95
C THR A 100 4.21 10.06 -6.39
N TYR A 101 3.80 10.93 -7.29
CA TYR A 101 4.12 10.89 -8.72
C TYR A 101 4.98 12.09 -9.09
N ILE A 102 6.08 11.84 -9.75
CA ILE A 102 6.99 12.88 -10.26
C ILE A 102 7.21 12.62 -11.74
N GLN A 103 6.78 13.56 -12.59
CA GLN A 103 7.07 13.50 -14.02
C GLN A 103 8.55 13.87 -14.23
N THR A 104 9.24 13.15 -15.10
CA THR A 104 10.64 13.37 -15.43
C THR A 104 10.81 13.57 -16.95
N GLY A 105 11.92 14.21 -17.33
CA GLY A 105 12.28 14.39 -18.74
C GLY A 105 11.25 15.11 -19.60
N GLY A 106 10.46 16.04 -19.02
CA GLY A 106 9.42 16.75 -19.78
C GLY A 106 8.31 15.86 -20.32
N GLY A 107 7.96 14.82 -19.60
CA GLY A 107 6.90 13.87 -19.97
C GLY A 107 7.41 12.60 -20.65
N THR A 108 8.72 12.39 -20.72
CA THR A 108 9.28 11.16 -21.28
C THR A 108 9.42 10.05 -20.24
N GLY A 109 9.38 10.39 -18.95
CA GLY A 109 9.48 9.44 -17.86
C GLY A 109 8.70 9.88 -16.63
N TYR A 110 8.69 9.02 -15.62
CA TYR A 110 8.11 9.29 -14.31
C TYR A 110 8.76 8.46 -13.21
N THR A 111 8.51 8.87 -12.00
CA THR A 111 8.81 8.14 -10.78
C THR A 111 7.54 8.07 -9.93
N LEU A 112 7.16 6.86 -9.49
CA LEU A 112 6.08 6.60 -8.54
C LEU A 112 6.70 6.11 -7.25
N ILE A 113 6.32 6.68 -6.11
CA ILE A 113 6.90 6.38 -4.80
C ILE A 113 5.78 6.07 -3.81
N ALA A 114 5.98 5.00 -3.03
CA ALA A 114 5.20 4.69 -1.84
C ALA A 114 6.15 4.44 -0.66
N CYS A 115 5.69 4.73 0.56
CA CYS A 115 6.45 4.45 1.77
C CYS A 115 5.97 3.15 2.42
N LEU A 116 6.80 2.09 2.40
CA LEU A 116 6.52 0.80 3.01
C LEU A 116 6.75 0.86 4.52
N GLU A 117 5.84 0.30 5.30
CA GLU A 117 5.97 0.20 6.76
C GLU A 117 7.00 -0.86 7.19
N ASN A 118 7.20 -1.90 6.37
CA ASN A 118 8.22 -2.90 6.61
C ASN A 118 9.57 -2.44 6.05
N VAL A 119 10.39 -1.81 6.85
CA VAL A 119 11.74 -1.34 6.48
C VAL A 119 12.70 -2.48 6.06
N ASN A 120 12.32 -3.73 6.25
CA ASN A 120 13.06 -4.92 5.83
C ASN A 120 12.41 -5.63 4.61
N ASP A 121 11.50 -4.96 3.89
CA ASP A 121 10.90 -5.53 2.69
C ASP A 121 11.99 -5.77 1.62
N SER A 122 11.95 -6.93 0.97
CA SER A 122 12.95 -7.31 -0.04
C SER A 122 12.87 -6.50 -1.34
N GLN A 123 11.76 -5.82 -1.56
CA GLN A 123 11.52 -5.01 -2.77
C GLN A 123 11.64 -3.50 -2.51
N LYS A 124 12.01 -3.10 -1.29
CA LYS A 124 12.28 -1.70 -0.98
C LYS A 124 13.47 -1.19 -1.79
N ASP A 125 13.57 0.11 -1.94
CA ASP A 125 14.70 0.74 -2.58
C ASP A 125 16.01 0.48 -1.80
N THR A 126 17.13 0.38 -2.50
CA THR A 126 18.45 0.24 -1.85
C THR A 126 18.84 1.47 -1.07
N VAL A 127 18.42 2.65 -1.53
CA VAL A 127 18.59 3.94 -0.86
C VAL A 127 17.20 4.54 -0.65
N ASN A 128 16.90 4.91 0.59
CA ASN A 128 15.60 5.52 0.91
C ASN A 128 15.49 6.93 0.34
N ASP A 129 14.34 7.25 -0.25
CA ASP A 129 14.01 8.63 -0.60
C ASP A 129 13.60 9.39 0.66
N ALA A 130 14.56 10.08 1.26
CA ALA A 130 14.37 10.81 2.51
C ALA A 130 13.44 12.03 2.38
N ALA A 131 13.17 12.51 1.16
CA ALA A 131 12.21 13.58 0.92
C ALA A 131 10.76 13.08 1.05
N GLN A 132 10.53 11.79 0.77
CA GLN A 132 9.20 11.19 0.78
C GLN A 132 8.97 10.28 2.00
N CYS A 133 9.97 9.52 2.41
CA CYS A 133 9.86 8.50 3.46
C CYS A 133 10.89 8.72 4.57
N SER A 134 10.52 8.47 5.83
CA SER A 134 11.35 8.82 7.01
C SER A 134 12.67 8.03 7.10
N GLY A 135 12.74 6.85 6.51
CA GLY A 135 13.90 5.94 6.61
C GLY A 135 14.02 5.19 7.93
N THR A 136 13.30 5.59 8.97
CA THR A 136 13.31 4.95 10.30
C THR A 136 12.07 4.11 10.56
N SER A 137 10.89 4.66 10.29
CA SER A 137 9.59 3.99 10.47
C SER A 137 8.96 3.49 9.18
N ASN A 138 9.45 3.97 8.04
CA ASN A 138 9.04 3.53 6.71
C ASN A 138 10.20 3.70 5.72
N TRP A 139 10.11 3.01 4.57
CA TRP A 139 11.15 3.01 3.53
C TRP A 139 10.52 3.14 2.14
N SER A 140 11.20 3.83 1.24
CA SER A 140 10.69 4.03 -0.11
C SER A 140 10.65 2.73 -0.93
N TYR A 141 9.63 2.64 -1.76
CA TYR A 141 9.46 1.69 -2.85
C TYR A 141 9.12 2.48 -4.09
N THR A 142 10.00 2.40 -5.08
CA THR A 142 9.94 3.24 -6.27
C THR A 142 9.71 2.41 -7.52
N LEU A 143 8.78 2.84 -8.37
CA LEU A 143 8.62 2.36 -9.73
C LEU A 143 8.92 3.51 -10.72
N THR A 144 9.62 3.18 -11.77
CA THR A 144 9.86 4.10 -12.90
C THR A 144 9.19 3.55 -14.15
N ASN A 145 9.14 4.35 -15.22
CA ASN A 145 8.75 3.85 -16.53
C ASN A 145 9.70 2.71 -16.98
N PRO A 146 9.16 1.71 -17.70
CA PRO A 146 9.92 0.60 -18.27
C PRO A 146 11.03 1.03 -19.22
#